data_4ecbc771c4464fa9877eaa2603e4cf14
#
_entry.id   4ecbc771c4464fa9877eaa2603e4cf14
#
_cell.length_a   1.000
_cell.length_b   1.000
_cell.length_c   1.000
_cell.angle_alpha   90.00
_cell.angle_beta   90.00
_cell.angle_gamma   90.00
#
_symmetry.space_group_name_H-M   'P 1'
#
loop_
_entity.id
_entity.type
_entity.pdbx_description
1 polymer ?
#
loop_
_entity_poly.entity_id
_entity_poly.type
_entity_poly.pdbx_seq_one_letter_code
_entity_poly.pdbx_strand_id
1 'polypeptide(L)'
;EETPGVENSFKVSGRGELHLSVLIENMRREGYEFAVSKAEVLYHTDERGKNLEPMELAYIDVPADCTGSVIQKLSQRKGELLGMSPINGGYTRLQFSIPSRGLIGYRGEFLTDTKGNGIINSSFEGYEEYKGDISYRKNGSLIAYESGDAITYGLFNAQERGTLFIGPGEKVYAGMIVGENPRT
;
A
#
# COMPACT_ATOMS: atom_id res chain seq x y z
N GLU A 1 15.26 9.47 -12.81
CA GLU A 1 15.88 10.78 -12.50
C GLU A 1 16.65 10.68 -11.18
N GLU A 2 17.83 11.28 -11.09
CA GLU A 2 18.56 11.39 -9.82
C GLU A 2 17.82 12.29 -8.84
N THR A 3 17.85 11.93 -7.56
CA THR A 3 17.24 12.76 -6.51
C THR A 3 18.18 13.88 -6.14
N PRO A 4 17.82 15.16 -6.32
CA PRO A 4 18.71 16.29 -5.99
C PRO A 4 19.15 16.25 -4.53
N GLY A 5 20.48 16.32 -4.29
CA GLY A 5 21.06 16.43 -2.94
C GLY A 5 21.18 15.11 -2.18
N VAL A 6 20.84 13.98 -2.75
CA VAL A 6 21.00 12.66 -2.14
C VAL A 6 21.80 11.76 -3.08
N GLU A 7 23.03 11.42 -2.69
CA GLU A 7 23.88 10.52 -3.47
C GLU A 7 23.24 9.12 -3.61
N ASN A 8 23.38 8.51 -4.78
CA ASN A 8 22.87 7.16 -5.10
C ASN A 8 21.36 6.97 -4.88
N SER A 9 20.58 8.06 -4.98
CA SER A 9 19.14 8.02 -4.88
C SER A 9 18.48 8.41 -6.21
N PHE A 10 17.52 7.60 -6.64
CA PHE A 10 16.84 7.76 -7.92
C PHE A 10 15.33 7.80 -7.73
N LYS A 11 14.68 8.78 -8.33
CA LYS A 11 13.22 8.80 -8.47
C LYS A 11 12.83 8.04 -9.73
N VAL A 12 12.07 6.97 -9.54
CA VAL A 12 11.60 6.10 -10.63
C VAL A 12 10.09 6.24 -10.76
N SER A 13 9.62 6.55 -11.95
CA SER A 13 8.20 6.69 -12.26
C SER A 13 7.74 5.53 -13.14
N GLY A 14 6.55 5.00 -12.86
CA GLY A 14 5.94 3.90 -13.60
C GLY A 14 4.43 4.10 -13.77
N ARG A 15 3.82 3.27 -14.61
CA ARG A 15 2.37 3.32 -14.87
C ARG A 15 1.52 2.90 -13.67
N GLY A 16 2.15 2.24 -12.69
CA GLY A 16 1.48 1.73 -11.50
C GLY A 16 2.39 0.83 -10.69
N GLU A 17 1.88 0.36 -9.57
CA GLU A 17 2.61 -0.42 -8.58
C GLU A 17 3.20 -1.73 -9.16
N LEU A 18 2.44 -2.43 -10.01
CA LEU A 18 2.91 -3.66 -10.66
C LEU A 18 4.11 -3.38 -11.59
N HIS A 19 4.09 -2.30 -12.35
CA HIS A 19 5.20 -1.94 -13.26
C HIS A 19 6.49 -1.67 -12.49
N LEU A 20 6.39 -0.95 -11.36
CA LEU A 20 7.53 -0.70 -10.47
C LEU A 20 8.02 -1.98 -9.79
N SER A 21 7.11 -2.86 -9.37
CA SER A 21 7.46 -4.15 -8.76
C SER A 21 8.25 -5.07 -9.71
N VAL A 22 7.89 -5.09 -10.99
CA VAL A 22 8.63 -5.85 -12.02
C VAL A 22 10.06 -5.31 -12.18
N LEU A 23 10.22 -3.98 -12.20
CA LEU A 23 11.55 -3.37 -12.26
C LEU A 23 12.40 -3.74 -11.05
N ILE A 24 11.83 -3.61 -9.84
CA ILE A 24 12.49 -3.96 -8.59
C ILE A 24 12.95 -5.42 -8.59
N GLU A 25 12.07 -6.34 -8.99
CA GLU A 25 12.40 -7.76 -9.06
C GLU A 25 13.51 -8.07 -10.06
N ASN A 26 13.47 -7.44 -11.24
CA ASN A 26 14.54 -7.62 -12.25
C ASN A 26 15.89 -7.13 -11.72
N MET A 27 15.94 -5.96 -11.08
CA MET A 27 17.16 -5.43 -10.49
C MET A 27 17.72 -6.36 -9.40
N ARG A 28 16.84 -6.91 -8.53
CA ARG A 28 17.27 -7.88 -7.51
C ARG A 28 17.84 -9.16 -8.13
N ARG A 29 17.27 -9.67 -9.20
CA ARG A 29 17.77 -10.83 -9.94
C ARG A 29 19.11 -10.58 -10.59
N GLU A 30 19.41 -9.35 -10.97
CA GLU A 30 20.71 -8.93 -11.49
C GLU A 30 21.76 -8.72 -10.37
N GLY A 31 21.38 -8.88 -9.09
CA GLY A 31 22.28 -8.79 -7.95
C GLY A 31 22.44 -7.40 -7.36
N TYR A 32 21.60 -6.44 -7.72
CA TYR A 32 21.62 -5.11 -7.10
C TYR A 32 20.99 -5.16 -5.69
N GLU A 33 21.64 -4.52 -4.75
CA GLU A 33 21.11 -4.25 -3.41
C GLU A 33 20.68 -2.79 -3.30
N PHE A 34 19.44 -2.56 -2.93
CA PHE A 34 18.86 -1.21 -2.82
C PHE A 34 17.66 -1.16 -1.87
N ALA A 35 17.39 0.01 -1.33
CA ALA A 35 16.20 0.29 -0.56
C ALA A 35 15.14 0.98 -1.43
N VAL A 36 13.87 0.69 -1.17
CA VAL A 36 12.73 1.27 -1.89
C VAL A 36 11.86 2.04 -0.91
N SER A 37 11.54 3.30 -1.23
CA SER A 37 10.56 4.07 -0.48
C SER A 37 9.13 3.64 -0.85
N LYS A 38 8.16 4.10 -0.07
CA LYS A 38 6.75 3.93 -0.42
C LYS A 38 6.45 4.61 -1.76
N ALA A 39 5.68 3.94 -2.62
CA ALA A 39 5.21 4.54 -3.86
C ALA A 39 4.28 5.72 -3.60
N GLU A 40 4.44 6.78 -4.36
CA GLU A 40 3.62 7.99 -4.32
C GLU A 40 2.99 8.23 -5.69
N VAL A 41 1.77 8.78 -5.70
CA VAL A 41 1.13 9.19 -6.94
C VAL A 41 1.68 10.53 -7.41
N LEU A 42 1.66 10.75 -8.73
CA LEU A 42 2.03 12.05 -9.30
C LEU A 42 0.81 12.98 -9.26
N TYR A 43 0.96 14.11 -8.59
CA TYR A 43 -0.03 15.17 -8.56
C TYR A 43 0.16 16.12 -9.74
N HIS A 44 -0.94 16.72 -10.18
CA HIS A 44 -0.92 17.82 -11.14
C HIS A 44 -1.40 19.11 -10.46
N THR A 45 -0.97 20.25 -10.96
CA THR A 45 -1.48 21.54 -10.53
C THR A 45 -2.28 22.14 -11.68
N ASP A 46 -3.52 22.57 -11.42
CA ASP A 46 -4.33 23.25 -12.41
C ASP A 46 -3.85 24.70 -12.65
N GLU A 47 -4.45 25.37 -13.62
CA GLU A 47 -4.15 26.77 -13.95
C GLU A 47 -4.42 27.76 -12.80
N ARG A 48 -5.16 27.34 -11.78
CA ARG A 48 -5.52 28.11 -10.58
C ARG A 48 -4.64 27.80 -9.38
N GLY A 49 -3.64 26.92 -9.53
CA GLY A 49 -2.74 26.51 -8.46
C GLY A 49 -3.31 25.45 -7.52
N LYS A 50 -4.44 24.80 -7.87
CA LYS A 50 -4.98 23.70 -7.06
C LYS A 50 -4.29 22.38 -7.37
N ASN A 51 -4.04 21.59 -6.34
CA ASN A 51 -3.53 20.24 -6.50
C ASN A 51 -4.63 19.29 -6.95
N LEU A 52 -4.35 18.61 -8.05
CA LEU A 52 -5.18 17.55 -8.62
C LEU A 52 -4.51 16.21 -8.39
N GLU A 53 -5.30 15.19 -8.05
CA GLU A 53 -4.85 13.82 -7.88
C GLU A 53 -5.46 12.87 -8.90
N PRO A 54 -4.74 11.80 -9.30
CA PRO A 54 -5.27 10.82 -10.23
C PRO A 54 -6.38 10.00 -9.58
N MET A 55 -7.48 9.84 -10.32
CA MET A 55 -8.65 9.06 -9.92
C MET A 55 -8.75 7.78 -10.74
N GLU A 56 -9.24 6.73 -10.12
CA GLU A 56 -9.52 5.46 -10.76
C GLU A 56 -10.98 5.06 -10.59
N LEU A 57 -11.54 4.53 -11.66
CA LEU A 57 -12.82 3.83 -11.64
C LEU A 57 -12.54 2.36 -11.32
N ALA A 58 -12.96 1.90 -10.15
CA ALA A 58 -12.75 0.55 -9.68
C ALA A 58 -14.05 -0.27 -9.74
N TYR A 59 -13.97 -1.45 -10.34
CA TYR A 59 -15.02 -2.49 -10.32
C TYR A 59 -14.56 -3.62 -9.41
N ILE A 60 -15.37 -3.92 -8.42
CA ILE A 60 -15.00 -4.81 -7.32
C ILE A 60 -16.10 -5.85 -7.13
N ASP A 61 -15.79 -7.11 -7.42
CA ASP A 61 -16.69 -8.23 -7.23
C ASP A 61 -16.35 -8.95 -5.92
N VAL A 62 -17.29 -8.99 -5.00
CA VAL A 62 -17.12 -9.57 -3.67
C VAL A 62 -18.29 -10.46 -3.28
N PRO A 63 -18.07 -11.50 -2.45
CA PRO A 63 -19.16 -12.20 -1.81
C PRO A 63 -20.10 -11.24 -1.07
N ALA A 64 -21.40 -11.48 -1.11
CA ALA A 64 -22.40 -10.55 -0.56
C ALA A 64 -22.19 -10.25 0.94
N ASP A 65 -21.68 -11.21 1.71
CA ASP A 65 -21.35 -11.08 3.13
C ASP A 65 -20.13 -10.18 3.40
N CYS A 66 -19.26 -9.98 2.41
CA CYS A 66 -18.07 -9.13 2.53
C CYS A 66 -18.30 -7.67 2.06
N THR A 67 -19.45 -7.37 1.47
CA THR A 67 -19.76 -6.06 0.84
C THR A 67 -19.57 -4.89 1.81
N GLY A 68 -20.09 -5.02 3.04
CA GLY A 68 -20.05 -3.94 4.03
C GLY A 68 -18.65 -3.55 4.46
N SER A 69 -17.77 -4.53 4.71
CA SER A 69 -16.38 -4.28 5.11
C SER A 69 -15.57 -3.61 4.00
N VAL A 70 -15.80 -4.03 2.75
CA VAL A 70 -15.11 -3.46 1.58
C VAL A 70 -15.56 -2.01 1.35
N ILE A 71 -16.86 -1.72 1.41
CA ILE A 71 -17.40 -0.35 1.27
C ILE A 71 -16.81 0.55 2.37
N GLN A 72 -16.82 0.10 3.62
CA GLN A 72 -16.28 0.88 4.73
C GLN A 72 -14.79 1.22 4.53
N LYS A 73 -13.98 0.24 4.15
CA LYS A 73 -12.53 0.45 3.95
C LYS A 73 -12.22 1.36 2.78
N LEU A 74 -12.90 1.19 1.65
CA LEU A 74 -12.70 2.05 0.49
C LEU A 74 -13.16 3.49 0.75
N SER A 75 -14.27 3.68 1.49
CA SER A 75 -14.71 5.02 1.89
C SER A 75 -13.70 5.71 2.82
N GLN A 76 -13.05 4.98 3.75
CA GLN A 76 -11.96 5.51 4.56
C GLN A 76 -10.75 5.93 3.71
N ARG A 77 -10.57 5.31 2.55
CA ARG A 77 -9.54 5.60 1.55
C ARG A 77 -9.98 6.64 0.51
N LYS A 78 -11.04 7.42 0.83
CA LYS A 78 -11.62 8.47 -0.02
C LYS A 78 -12.28 7.97 -1.29
N GLY A 79 -12.65 6.68 -1.34
CA GLY A 79 -13.48 6.13 -2.41
C GLY A 79 -14.94 6.53 -2.25
N GLU A 80 -15.56 6.89 -3.36
CA GLU A 80 -16.99 7.17 -3.49
C GLU A 80 -17.69 6.00 -4.18
N LEU A 81 -18.71 5.44 -3.54
CA LEU A 81 -19.52 4.36 -4.11
C LEU A 81 -20.47 4.94 -5.17
N LEU A 82 -20.24 4.59 -6.42
CA LEU A 82 -21.07 5.03 -7.56
C LEU A 82 -22.25 4.10 -7.82
N GLY A 83 -22.07 2.81 -7.53
CA GLY A 83 -23.11 1.83 -7.79
C GLY A 83 -22.84 0.48 -7.12
N MET A 84 -23.92 -0.25 -6.91
CA MET A 84 -23.89 -1.61 -6.36
C MET A 84 -24.95 -2.44 -7.04
N SER A 85 -24.58 -3.62 -7.53
CA SER A 85 -25.51 -4.56 -8.17
C SER A 85 -25.17 -6.00 -7.83
N PRO A 86 -26.17 -6.84 -7.55
CA PRO A 86 -25.96 -8.28 -7.41
C PRO A 86 -25.54 -8.88 -8.76
N ILE A 87 -24.61 -9.84 -8.70
CA ILE A 87 -24.20 -10.63 -9.85
C ILE A 87 -24.37 -12.15 -9.53
N ASN A 88 -24.22 -12.99 -10.56
CA ASN A 88 -24.41 -14.41 -10.38
C ASN A 88 -23.44 -15.03 -9.34
N GLY A 89 -23.88 -16.11 -8.70
CA GLY A 89 -23.05 -16.86 -7.75
C GLY A 89 -22.98 -16.26 -6.33
N GLY A 90 -23.92 -15.38 -5.95
CA GLY A 90 -23.94 -14.79 -4.60
C GLY A 90 -22.92 -13.67 -4.40
N TYR A 91 -22.43 -13.08 -5.49
CA TYR A 91 -21.52 -11.94 -5.48
C TYR A 91 -22.27 -10.62 -5.69
N THR A 92 -21.65 -9.58 -5.22
CA THR A 92 -22.06 -8.19 -5.45
C THR A 92 -20.95 -7.45 -6.17
N ARG A 93 -21.29 -6.75 -7.25
CA ARG A 93 -20.39 -5.82 -7.94
C ARG A 93 -20.55 -4.44 -7.37
N LEU A 94 -19.44 -3.87 -6.90
CA LEU A 94 -19.33 -2.49 -6.45
C LEU A 94 -18.60 -1.69 -7.51
N GLN A 95 -19.04 -0.45 -7.73
CA GLN A 95 -18.35 0.51 -8.58
C GLN A 95 -17.95 1.71 -7.73
N PHE A 96 -16.67 2.04 -7.76
CA PHE A 96 -16.09 3.14 -6.97
C PHE A 96 -15.31 4.10 -7.86
N SER A 97 -15.45 5.40 -7.61
CA SER A 97 -14.46 6.41 -7.96
C SER A 97 -13.55 6.60 -6.76
N ILE A 98 -12.23 6.40 -6.94
CA ILE A 98 -11.28 6.39 -5.83
C ILE A 98 -9.95 7.00 -6.25
N PRO A 99 -9.31 7.83 -5.40
CA PRO A 99 -7.94 8.28 -5.67
C PRO A 99 -6.99 7.08 -5.85
N SER A 100 -6.13 7.11 -6.87
CA SER A 100 -5.15 6.03 -7.12
C SER A 100 -4.33 5.68 -5.88
N ARG A 101 -3.95 6.70 -5.07
CA ARG A 101 -3.28 6.47 -3.78
C ARG A 101 -4.14 5.69 -2.78
N GLY A 102 -5.46 5.72 -2.89
CA GLY A 102 -6.40 4.94 -2.06
C GLY A 102 -6.33 3.43 -2.32
N LEU A 103 -5.91 3.02 -3.51
CA LEU A 103 -5.73 1.61 -3.88
C LEU A 103 -4.33 1.08 -3.54
N ILE A 104 -3.32 1.96 -3.38
CA ILE A 104 -1.96 1.54 -3.01
C ILE A 104 -1.99 0.79 -1.67
N GLY A 105 -1.47 -0.44 -1.67
CA GLY A 105 -1.42 -1.31 -0.49
C GLY A 105 -2.77 -1.90 -0.05
N TYR A 106 -3.88 -1.60 -0.72
CA TYR A 106 -5.19 -2.12 -0.35
C TYR A 106 -5.39 -3.60 -0.71
N ARG A 107 -4.70 -4.08 -1.73
CA ARG A 107 -4.89 -5.44 -2.26
C ARG A 107 -4.71 -6.54 -1.21
N GLY A 108 -3.75 -6.42 -0.32
CA GLY A 108 -3.52 -7.39 0.77
C GLY A 108 -4.67 -7.43 1.77
N GLU A 109 -5.14 -6.26 2.21
CA GLU A 109 -6.31 -6.15 3.09
C GLU A 109 -7.58 -6.69 2.42
N PHE A 110 -7.77 -6.35 1.14
CA PHE A 110 -8.90 -6.80 0.35
C PHE A 110 -8.99 -8.32 0.24
N LEU A 111 -7.87 -8.99 -0.03
CA LEU A 111 -7.81 -10.45 -0.07
C LEU A 111 -8.14 -11.07 1.30
N THR A 112 -7.68 -10.47 2.38
CA THR A 112 -8.00 -10.92 3.73
C THR A 112 -9.49 -10.76 4.03
N ASP A 113 -10.08 -9.59 3.74
CA ASP A 113 -11.49 -9.30 3.99
C ASP A 113 -12.44 -10.18 3.17
N THR A 114 -12.04 -10.54 1.96
CA THR A 114 -12.82 -11.37 1.05
C THR A 114 -12.45 -12.87 1.10
N LYS A 115 -11.56 -13.25 2.05
CA LYS A 115 -11.06 -14.63 2.19
C LYS A 115 -10.48 -15.18 0.87
N GLY A 116 -9.85 -14.30 0.09
CA GLY A 116 -9.28 -14.62 -1.22
C GLY A 116 -10.28 -14.68 -2.39
N ASN A 117 -11.58 -14.46 -2.15
CA ASN A 117 -12.62 -14.61 -3.18
C ASN A 117 -13.00 -13.28 -3.87
N GLY A 118 -12.39 -12.16 -3.51
CA GLY A 118 -12.67 -10.88 -4.14
C GLY A 118 -11.86 -10.65 -5.41
N ILE A 119 -12.45 -9.93 -6.37
CA ILE A 119 -11.80 -9.48 -7.59
C ILE A 119 -11.87 -7.96 -7.63
N ILE A 120 -10.75 -7.31 -7.85
CA ILE A 120 -10.66 -5.86 -8.02
C ILE A 120 -9.95 -5.52 -9.33
N ASN A 121 -10.62 -4.73 -10.14
CA ASN A 121 -10.07 -4.15 -11.37
C ASN A 121 -10.28 -2.65 -11.33
N SER A 122 -9.30 -1.88 -11.76
CA SER A 122 -9.39 -0.44 -11.84
C SER A 122 -8.81 0.08 -13.15
N SER A 123 -9.31 1.22 -13.57
CA SER A 123 -8.81 1.97 -14.72
C SER A 123 -8.71 3.44 -14.38
N PHE A 124 -7.68 4.10 -14.90
CA PHE A 124 -7.52 5.54 -14.76
C PHE A 124 -8.70 6.28 -15.38
N GLU A 125 -9.30 7.21 -14.64
CA GLU A 125 -10.48 7.98 -15.07
C GLU A 125 -10.12 9.43 -15.40
N GLY A 126 -9.17 10.00 -14.67
CA GLY A 126 -8.77 11.41 -14.85
C GLY A 126 -8.13 11.99 -13.61
N TYR A 127 -8.10 13.29 -13.53
CA TYR A 127 -7.61 14.05 -12.38
C TYR A 127 -8.73 14.85 -11.75
N GLU A 128 -8.84 14.80 -10.42
CA GLU A 128 -9.79 15.58 -9.63
C GLU A 128 -9.09 16.32 -8.50
N GLU A 129 -9.78 17.29 -7.90
CA GLU A 129 -9.26 17.99 -6.73
C GLU A 129 -8.92 17.00 -5.60
N TYR A 130 -7.82 17.29 -4.90
CA TYR A 130 -7.32 16.46 -3.80
C TYR A 130 -8.41 16.22 -2.73
N LYS A 131 -8.72 14.95 -2.46
CA LYS A 131 -9.80 14.51 -1.56
C LYS A 131 -9.43 14.55 -0.07
N GLY A 132 -8.28 15.09 0.28
CA GLY A 132 -7.78 15.14 1.66
C GLY A 132 -6.99 13.90 2.07
N ASP A 133 -6.44 13.92 3.28
CA ASP A 133 -5.54 12.87 3.76
C ASP A 133 -6.23 11.52 3.96
N ILE A 134 -5.48 10.46 3.67
CA ILE A 134 -5.87 9.07 3.94
C ILE A 134 -4.94 8.56 5.04
N SER A 135 -5.52 8.12 6.15
CA SER A 135 -4.76 7.47 7.22
C SER A 135 -4.50 6.01 6.86
N TYR A 136 -3.29 5.72 6.36
CA TYR A 136 -2.90 4.36 5.96
C TYR A 136 -2.39 3.50 7.11
N ARG A 137 -1.88 4.15 8.16
CA ARG A 137 -1.11 3.47 9.18
C ARG A 137 -1.72 3.67 10.55
N LYS A 138 -2.21 2.56 11.11
CA LYS A 138 -2.73 2.52 12.49
C LYS A 138 -1.66 2.06 13.49
N ASN A 139 -0.59 1.42 13.02
CA ASN A 139 0.40 0.75 13.84
C ASN A 139 1.76 1.46 13.80
N GLY A 140 2.46 1.44 14.91
CA GLY A 140 3.85 1.88 15.01
C GLY A 140 4.83 0.90 14.34
N SER A 141 6.13 1.22 14.35
CA SER A 141 7.19 0.32 13.91
C SER A 141 8.05 -0.12 15.08
N LEU A 142 8.51 -1.37 15.03
CA LEU A 142 9.64 -1.84 15.79
C LEU A 142 10.89 -1.66 14.91
N ILE A 143 11.87 -0.93 15.43
CA ILE A 143 13.07 -0.54 14.68
C ILE A 143 14.29 -1.10 15.40
N ALA A 144 15.24 -1.70 14.65
CA ALA A 144 16.51 -2.13 15.19
C ALA A 144 17.32 -0.91 15.68
N TYR A 145 17.79 -0.98 16.91
CA TYR A 145 18.59 0.08 17.52
C TYR A 145 20.02 0.12 16.99
N GLU A 146 20.59 -1.05 16.72
CA GLU A 146 21.96 -1.22 16.25
C GLU A 146 22.06 -2.28 15.16
N SER A 147 23.21 -2.30 14.47
CA SER A 147 23.49 -3.32 13.47
C SER A 147 24.07 -4.57 14.15
N GLY A 148 23.66 -5.76 13.67
CA GLY A 148 24.12 -7.03 14.23
C GLY A 148 23.26 -8.21 13.77
N ASP A 149 23.40 -9.33 14.46
CA ASP A 149 22.57 -10.51 14.23
C ASP A 149 21.40 -10.51 15.23
N ALA A 150 20.18 -10.78 14.74
CA ALA A 150 18.99 -10.86 15.60
C ALA A 150 19.10 -12.08 16.54
N ILE A 151 19.18 -11.83 17.84
CA ILE A 151 19.30 -12.88 18.85
C ILE A 151 17.93 -13.28 19.40
N THR A 152 17.76 -14.58 19.70
CA THR A 152 16.49 -15.14 20.20
C THR A 152 15.94 -14.38 21.42
N TYR A 153 16.81 -14.03 22.38
CA TYR A 153 16.41 -13.31 23.58
C TYR A 153 15.88 -11.90 23.28
N GLY A 154 16.54 -11.17 22.37
CA GLY A 154 16.08 -9.85 21.94
C GLY A 154 14.74 -9.91 21.21
N LEU A 155 14.55 -10.88 20.32
CA LEU A 155 13.30 -11.10 19.62
C LEU A 155 12.17 -11.52 20.56
N PHE A 156 12.46 -12.37 21.55
CA PHE A 156 11.48 -12.78 22.57
C PHE A 156 10.94 -11.58 23.35
N ASN A 157 11.78 -10.64 23.74
CA ASN A 157 11.34 -9.43 24.44
C ASN A 157 10.61 -8.44 23.51
N ALA A 158 11.00 -8.39 22.24
CA ALA A 158 10.40 -7.50 21.24
C ALA A 158 9.01 -7.97 20.80
N GLN A 159 8.74 -9.28 20.76
CA GLN A 159 7.44 -9.82 20.36
C GLN A 159 6.29 -9.47 21.32
N GLU A 160 6.58 -9.13 22.58
CA GLU A 160 5.56 -8.61 23.51
C GLU A 160 5.03 -7.24 23.08
N ARG A 161 5.78 -6.51 22.25
CA ARG A 161 5.44 -5.16 21.78
C ARG A 161 4.79 -5.14 20.40
N GLY A 162 4.77 -6.27 19.70
CA GLY A 162 4.18 -6.34 18.35
C GLY A 162 4.58 -7.58 17.58
N THR A 163 4.25 -7.58 16.29
CA THR A 163 4.55 -8.67 15.38
C THR A 163 5.91 -8.46 14.72
N LEU A 164 6.80 -9.43 14.81
CA LEU A 164 8.12 -9.37 14.19
C LEU A 164 8.08 -9.92 12.75
N PHE A 165 8.88 -9.32 11.87
CA PHE A 165 9.04 -9.70 10.46
C PHE A 165 10.30 -10.55 10.22
N ILE A 166 11.19 -10.62 11.22
CA ILE A 166 12.49 -11.30 11.17
C ILE A 166 12.56 -12.44 12.18
N GLY A 167 13.46 -13.39 11.90
CA GLY A 167 13.77 -14.51 12.78
C GLY A 167 15.16 -14.42 13.43
N PRO A 168 15.47 -15.38 14.34
CA PRO A 168 16.80 -15.48 14.95
C PRO A 168 17.91 -15.74 13.91
N GLY A 169 19.04 -15.04 14.05
CA GLY A 169 20.20 -15.18 13.16
C GLY A 169 20.13 -14.32 11.91
N GLU A 170 19.05 -13.57 11.67
CA GLU A 170 19.00 -12.62 10.57
C GLU A 170 19.82 -11.36 10.88
N LYS A 171 20.54 -10.87 9.87
CA LYS A 171 21.31 -9.63 9.97
C LYS A 171 20.39 -8.43 9.89
N VAL A 172 20.57 -7.53 10.83
CA VAL A 172 19.84 -6.25 10.89
C VAL A 172 20.83 -5.08 10.90
N TYR A 173 20.37 -3.93 10.42
CA TYR A 173 21.12 -2.67 10.49
C TYR A 173 20.36 -1.66 11.35
N ALA A 174 21.09 -0.70 11.93
CA ALA A 174 20.49 0.36 12.72
C ALA A 174 19.45 1.15 11.89
N GLY A 175 18.23 1.27 12.42
CA GLY A 175 17.11 1.89 11.69
C GLY A 175 16.27 0.93 10.84
N MET A 176 16.65 -0.33 10.70
CA MET A 176 15.86 -1.34 9.98
C MET A 176 14.51 -1.58 10.69
N ILE A 177 13.41 -1.58 9.93
CA ILE A 177 12.10 -1.95 10.45
C ILE A 177 12.04 -3.47 10.57
N VAL A 178 11.94 -3.96 11.80
CA VAL A 178 11.97 -5.39 12.15
C VAL A 178 10.62 -5.93 12.61
N GLY A 179 9.63 -5.07 12.74
CA GLY A 179 8.29 -5.48 13.14
C GLY A 179 7.30 -4.31 13.15
N GLU A 180 6.03 -4.63 13.44
CA GLU A 180 4.97 -3.65 13.66
C GLU A 180 4.51 -3.65 15.11
N ASN A 181 4.17 -2.47 15.63
CA ASN A 181 3.62 -2.29 16.96
C ASN A 181 2.12 -1.92 16.81
N PRO A 182 1.17 -2.62 17.50
CA PRO A 182 -0.26 -2.30 17.44
C PRO A 182 -0.62 -0.94 18.04
N ARG A 183 0.30 -0.30 18.77
CA ARG A 183 0.11 1.05 19.31
C ARG A 183 0.53 2.08 18.26
N THR A 184 -0.31 3.08 18.08
CA THR A 184 -0.03 4.28 17.26
C THR A 184 0.98 5.19 17.92
#